data_c227df66a0bcb424add15681647b961c
#
_entry.id   c227df66a0bcb424add15681647b961c
#
_cell.length_a   1.000
_cell.length_b   1.000
_cell.length_c   1.000
_cell.angle_alpha   90.00
_cell.angle_beta   90.00
_cell.angle_gamma   90.00
#
_symmetry.space_group_name_H-M   'P 1'
#
loop_
_entity.id
_entity.type
_entity.pdbx_description
1 polymer ?
#
loop_
_entity_poly.entity_id
_entity_poly.type
_entity_poly.pdbx_seq_one_letter_code
_entity_poly.pdbx_strand_id
1 'polypeptide(L)'
;LQRLQRLQSLQSLEKFRGDYRDVKIQPDSLIYCDIPYKNTAEYSDGGFDYESFYEWAEMQTEPVIISEYAMPEERFERIDFIEKRVMLSATDNSQTKKEGLWVPRTQAKFIAETKRRMNPQGELFG
;
A
#
# COMPACT_ATOMS: atom_id res chain seq x y z
N LEU A 1 -8.34 -0.55 8.75
CA LEU A 1 -8.60 -1.94 8.71
C LEU A 1 -9.94 -2.31 8.20
N GLN A 2 -10.96 -1.68 8.68
CA GLN A 2 -12.28 -1.98 8.17
C GLN A 2 -12.38 -1.73 6.69
N ARG A 3 -11.67 -0.76 6.19
CA ARG A 3 -11.71 -0.48 4.77
C ARG A 3 -11.06 -1.59 3.96
N LEU A 4 -9.96 -2.12 4.43
CA LEU A 4 -9.34 -3.22 3.74
C LEU A 4 -10.19 -4.47 3.80
N GLN A 5 -10.80 -4.73 4.94
CA GLN A 5 -11.68 -5.87 5.06
C GLN A 5 -12.86 -5.75 4.12
N ARG A 6 -13.40 -4.55 4.01
CA ARG A 6 -14.53 -4.33 3.12
C ARG A 6 -14.14 -4.55 1.67
N LEU A 7 -12.96 -4.06 1.29
CA LEU A 7 -12.51 -4.27 -0.09
C LEU A 7 -12.30 -5.74 -0.38
N GLN A 8 -11.78 -6.48 0.59
CA GLN A 8 -11.58 -7.90 0.39
C GLN A 8 -12.89 -8.66 0.30
N SER A 9 -13.93 -8.18 0.95
CA SER A 9 -15.19 -8.89 0.93
C SER A 9 -16.07 -8.56 -0.27
N LEU A 10 -15.77 -7.48 -0.98
CA LEU A 10 -16.60 -7.09 -2.10
C LEU A 10 -16.31 -7.84 -3.38
N GLN A 11 -15.15 -8.40 -3.50
CA GLN A 11 -14.71 -9.02 -4.73
C GLN A 11 -14.01 -10.30 -4.44
N SER A 12 -14.04 -11.21 -5.35
CA SER A 12 -13.19 -12.37 -5.24
C SER A 12 -11.76 -11.92 -5.51
N LEU A 13 -10.82 -12.46 -4.75
CA LEU A 13 -9.42 -12.14 -4.94
C LEU A 13 -8.86 -13.08 -5.98
N GLU A 14 -8.21 -12.49 -6.97
CA GLU A 14 -7.50 -13.28 -7.95
C GLU A 14 -6.04 -13.27 -7.58
N LYS A 15 -5.42 -14.42 -7.54
CA LYS A 15 -4.03 -14.55 -7.21
C LYS A 15 -3.22 -14.84 -8.46
N PHE A 16 -2.06 -14.21 -8.54
CA PHE A 16 -1.20 -14.37 -9.68
C PHE A 16 0.21 -14.63 -9.18
N ARG A 17 0.88 -15.59 -9.79
CA ARG A 17 2.28 -15.85 -9.47
C ARG A 17 3.11 -15.43 -10.63
N GLY A 18 4.10 -14.60 -10.38
CA GLY A 18 4.99 -14.11 -11.42
C GLY A 18 5.31 -12.66 -11.18
N ASP A 19 5.75 -12.02 -12.23
CA ASP A 19 6.13 -10.62 -12.16
C ASP A 19 4.87 -9.76 -12.12
N TYR A 20 4.83 -8.81 -11.20
CA TYR A 20 3.66 -7.94 -11.07
C TYR A 20 3.36 -7.19 -12.37
N ARG A 21 4.39 -6.92 -13.17
CA ARG A 21 4.20 -6.19 -14.42
C ARG A 21 3.42 -6.98 -15.46
N ASP A 22 3.32 -8.29 -15.26
CA ASP A 22 2.60 -9.14 -16.20
C ASP A 22 1.15 -9.35 -15.81
N VAL A 23 0.72 -8.81 -14.69
CA VAL A 23 -0.66 -8.98 -14.24
C VAL A 23 -1.56 -8.12 -15.10
N LYS A 24 -2.62 -8.71 -15.59
CA LYS A 24 -3.60 -7.96 -16.35
C LYS A 24 -4.56 -7.29 -15.37
N ILE A 25 -4.51 -5.97 -15.31
CA ILE A 25 -5.35 -5.22 -14.38
C ILE A 25 -6.74 -5.07 -14.98
N GLN A 26 -7.73 -5.56 -14.26
CA GLN A 26 -9.10 -5.48 -14.72
C GLN A 26 -9.67 -4.08 -14.48
N PRO A 27 -10.56 -3.59 -15.36
CA PRO A 27 -11.21 -2.30 -15.11
C PRO A 27 -12.00 -2.33 -13.81
N ASP A 28 -12.06 -1.21 -13.14
CA ASP A 28 -12.83 -1.05 -11.91
C ASP A 28 -12.33 -1.93 -10.77
N SER A 29 -11.06 -2.26 -10.79
CA SER A 29 -10.44 -3.02 -9.72
C SER A 29 -9.66 -2.09 -8.80
N LEU A 30 -9.22 -2.64 -7.69
CA LEU A 30 -8.30 -1.96 -6.79
C LEU A 30 -7.03 -2.79 -6.75
N ILE A 31 -5.90 -2.14 -6.90
CA ILE A 31 -4.61 -2.81 -6.85
C ILE A 31 -4.03 -2.63 -5.45
N TYR A 32 -3.82 -3.73 -4.75
CA TYR A 32 -3.21 -3.67 -3.43
C TYR A 32 -1.84 -4.33 -3.51
N CYS A 33 -0.81 -3.60 -3.16
CA CYS A 33 0.57 -4.06 -3.29
C CYS A 33 1.20 -4.23 -1.92
N ASP A 34 1.64 -5.45 -1.64
CA ASP A 34 2.35 -5.76 -0.43
C ASP A 34 3.77 -6.10 -0.86
N ILE A 35 4.60 -5.09 -1.01
CA ILE A 35 5.93 -5.26 -1.59
C ILE A 35 6.94 -5.62 -0.52
N PRO A 36 8.09 -6.16 -0.89
CA PRO A 36 9.14 -6.44 0.08
C PRO A 36 9.59 -5.16 0.75
N TYR A 37 9.77 -5.21 2.05
CA TYR A 37 10.20 -4.03 2.77
C TYR A 37 11.61 -3.66 2.37
N LYS A 38 11.81 -2.40 2.11
CA LYS A 38 13.11 -1.90 1.75
C LYS A 38 14.05 -2.09 2.93
N ASN A 39 15.29 -2.41 2.62
CA ASN A 39 16.33 -2.60 3.64
C ASN A 39 16.18 -3.85 4.50
N THR A 40 15.42 -4.81 4.09
CA THR A 40 15.44 -6.10 4.77
C THR A 40 16.55 -6.95 4.19
N ALA A 41 17.18 -7.74 5.04
CA ALA A 41 18.33 -8.52 4.62
C ALA A 41 18.02 -9.51 3.52
N GLU A 42 16.82 -10.04 3.50
CA GLU A 42 16.47 -11.01 2.51
C GLU A 42 16.40 -10.44 1.12
N TYR A 43 16.32 -9.15 0.97
CA TYR A 43 16.18 -8.54 -0.34
C TYR A 43 17.34 -7.63 -0.67
N SER A 44 18.48 -7.86 -0.03
CA SER A 44 19.60 -6.96 -0.26
C SER A 44 20.39 -7.28 -1.51
N ASP A 45 20.26 -8.49 -2.05
CA ASP A 45 21.03 -8.87 -3.17
C ASP A 45 20.25 -8.91 -4.43
N GLY A 46 20.20 -7.89 -5.14
CA GLY A 46 19.53 -7.88 -6.41
C GLY A 46 18.08 -8.16 -6.26
N GLY A 47 17.55 -7.79 -5.15
CA GLY A 47 16.20 -8.09 -4.90
C GLY A 47 15.23 -7.24 -5.69
N PHE A 48 14.32 -6.65 -5.02
CA PHE A 48 13.22 -5.96 -5.67
C PHE A 48 13.66 -4.61 -6.24
N ASP A 49 13.29 -4.33 -7.47
CA ASP A 49 13.62 -3.06 -8.11
C ASP A 49 12.56 -2.03 -7.73
N TYR A 50 12.85 -1.25 -6.70
CA TYR A 50 11.87 -0.31 -6.17
C TYR A 50 11.58 0.83 -7.14
N GLU A 51 12.58 1.30 -7.85
CA GLU A 51 12.36 2.41 -8.77
C GLU A 51 11.42 2.03 -9.91
N SER A 52 11.61 0.86 -10.49
CA SER A 52 10.71 0.38 -11.53
C SER A 52 9.31 0.17 -11.00
N PHE A 53 9.19 -0.30 -9.77
CA PHE A 53 7.89 -0.49 -9.16
C PHE A 53 7.19 0.85 -8.93
N TYR A 54 7.93 1.86 -8.48
CA TYR A 54 7.33 3.17 -8.25
C TYR A 54 6.79 3.74 -9.56
N GLU A 55 7.56 3.61 -10.63
CA GLU A 55 7.12 4.09 -11.94
C GLU A 55 5.90 3.34 -12.41
N TRP A 56 5.89 2.03 -12.22
CA TRP A 56 4.74 1.22 -12.59
C TRP A 56 3.50 1.66 -11.83
N ALA A 57 3.62 1.89 -10.53
CA ALA A 57 2.48 2.31 -9.72
C ALA A 57 1.96 3.67 -10.15
N GLU A 58 2.88 4.58 -10.47
CA GLU A 58 2.49 5.93 -10.88
C GLU A 58 1.75 5.95 -12.22
N MET A 59 1.95 4.92 -13.03
CA MET A 59 1.31 4.88 -14.35
C MET A 59 -0.02 4.17 -14.36
N GLN A 60 -0.43 3.57 -13.27
CA GLN A 60 -1.68 2.82 -13.26
C GLN A 60 -2.88 3.75 -13.32
N THR A 61 -3.92 3.32 -14.04
CA THR A 61 -5.16 4.08 -14.09
C THR A 61 -6.12 3.63 -13.00
N GLU A 62 -6.02 2.36 -12.56
CA GLU A 62 -6.84 1.89 -11.46
C GLU A 62 -6.19 2.26 -10.14
N PRO A 63 -6.98 2.44 -9.08
CA PRO A 63 -6.41 2.87 -7.80
C PRO A 63 -5.38 1.88 -7.27
N VAL A 64 -4.28 2.41 -6.74
CA VAL A 64 -3.21 1.60 -6.18
C VAL A 64 -3.01 1.97 -4.72
N ILE A 65 -2.97 0.98 -3.86
CA ILE A 65 -2.61 1.16 -2.46
C ILE A 65 -1.39 0.28 -2.18
N ILE A 66 -0.36 0.86 -1.60
CA ILE A 66 0.89 0.16 -1.32
C ILE A 66 1.11 0.11 0.18
N SER A 67 1.40 -1.07 0.69
CA SER A 67 1.67 -1.27 2.11
C SER A 67 3.17 -1.25 2.33
N GLU A 68 3.66 -0.28 3.08
CA GLU A 68 5.09 -0.16 3.33
C GLU A 68 5.32 0.76 4.53
N TYR A 69 6.43 0.60 5.23
CA TYR A 69 6.74 1.47 6.34
C TYR A 69 7.14 2.86 5.90
N ALA A 70 7.85 2.98 4.81
CA ALA A 70 8.26 4.28 4.31
C ALA A 70 8.30 4.27 2.79
N MET A 71 7.87 5.37 2.20
CA MET A 71 7.87 5.54 0.75
C MET A 71 8.40 6.93 0.44
N PRO A 72 8.88 7.18 -0.79
CA PRO A 72 9.26 8.55 -1.17
C PRO A 72 8.05 9.46 -1.09
N GLU A 73 8.09 10.40 -0.17
CA GLU A 73 6.91 11.22 0.11
C GLU A 73 6.61 12.24 -0.98
N GLU A 74 7.57 12.55 -1.80
CA GLU A 74 7.34 13.44 -2.93
C GLU A 74 6.55 12.74 -4.04
N ARG A 75 6.49 11.41 -4.01
CA ARG A 75 5.81 10.63 -5.06
C ARG A 75 4.57 9.92 -4.55
N PHE A 76 4.49 9.66 -3.26
CA PHE A 76 3.39 8.88 -2.68
C PHE A 76 2.86 9.57 -1.44
N GLU A 77 1.58 9.49 -1.25
CA GLU A 77 0.95 10.06 -0.06
C GLU A 77 0.43 8.96 0.83
N ARG A 78 0.68 9.05 2.13
CA ARG A 78 0.16 8.10 3.08
C ARG A 78 -1.29 8.47 3.39
N ILE A 79 -2.19 7.56 3.13
CA ILE A 79 -3.60 7.81 3.36
C ILE A 79 -4.09 7.18 4.65
N ASP A 80 -3.39 6.19 5.16
CA ASP A 80 -3.78 5.51 6.39
C ASP A 80 -2.58 4.71 6.88
N PHE A 81 -2.75 3.96 7.95
CA PHE A 81 -1.71 3.06 8.41
C PHE A 81 -2.34 1.88 9.13
N ILE A 82 -1.57 0.81 9.26
CA ILE A 82 -1.97 -0.39 9.95
C ILE A 82 -0.97 -0.62 11.07
N GLU A 83 -1.44 -0.88 12.26
CA GLU A 83 -0.55 -1.21 13.35
C GLU A 83 -0.30 -2.71 13.35
N LYS A 84 0.96 -3.06 13.44
CA LYS A 84 1.38 -4.45 13.50
C LYS A 84 2.23 -4.66 14.74
N ARG A 85 1.98 -5.78 15.43
CA ARG A 85 2.79 -6.14 16.56
C ARG A 85 3.97 -6.95 16.05
N VAL A 86 5.16 -6.52 16.39
CA VAL A 86 6.38 -7.14 15.92
C VAL A 86 7.13 -7.67 17.12
N MET A 87 7.50 -8.98 17.08
CA MET A 87 8.28 -9.56 18.15
C MET A 87 9.74 -9.40 17.82
N LEU A 88 10.47 -8.67 18.65
CA LEU A 88 11.85 -8.35 18.36
C LEU A 88 12.82 -9.36 18.92
N SER A 89 12.44 -10.11 19.92
CA SER A 89 13.32 -11.12 20.47
C SER A 89 12.48 -12.19 21.15
N ALA A 90 13.13 -13.29 21.44
CA ALA A 90 12.45 -14.38 22.09
C ALA A 90 12.01 -14.06 23.50
N THR A 91 12.57 -13.03 24.10
CA THR A 91 12.22 -12.69 25.45
C THR A 91 11.21 -11.63 25.50
N ASP A 92 10.48 -11.43 24.49
CA ASP A 92 9.45 -10.69 24.73
C ASP A 92 9.44 -9.32 24.48
N ASN A 93 10.11 -8.77 23.77
CA ASN A 93 10.07 -7.40 23.44
C ASN A 93 9.24 -7.21 22.20
N SER A 94 7.96 -7.30 22.36
CA SER A 94 7.09 -7.00 21.24
C SER A 94 6.91 -5.49 21.16
N GLN A 95 6.85 -4.98 19.95
CA GLN A 95 6.58 -3.57 19.70
C GLN A 95 5.47 -3.47 18.69
N THR A 96 4.77 -2.37 18.73
CA THR A 96 3.79 -2.06 17.72
C THR A 96 4.43 -1.14 16.70
N LYS A 97 4.38 -1.53 15.43
CA LYS A 97 4.87 -0.70 14.35
C LYS A 97 3.72 -0.34 13.43
N LYS A 98 3.80 0.86 12.87
CA LYS A 98 2.77 1.34 11.96
C LYS A 98 3.27 1.22 10.53
N GLU A 99 2.55 0.42 9.76
CA GLU A 99 2.85 0.27 8.35
C GLU A 99 1.91 1.19 7.61
N GLY A 100 2.44 2.04 6.78
CA GLY A 100 1.60 2.99 6.05
C GLY A 100 0.92 2.37 4.86
N LEU A 101 -0.19 2.96 4.49
CA LEU A 101 -0.88 2.66 3.26
C LEU A 101 -0.71 3.88 2.37
N TRP A 102 -0.08 3.68 1.23
CA TRP A 102 0.37 4.79 0.39
C TRP A 102 -0.27 4.72 -0.99
N VAL A 103 -0.51 5.89 -1.57
CA VAL A 103 -1.11 6.00 -2.90
C VAL A 103 -0.24 6.91 -3.73
N PRO A 104 0.00 6.60 -5.01
CA PRO A 104 0.77 7.50 -5.87
C PRO A 104 0.11 8.86 -5.97
N ARG A 105 0.90 9.92 -5.90
CA ARG A 105 0.34 11.26 -5.99
C ARG A 105 -0.23 11.55 -7.36
N THR A 106 0.11 10.76 -8.37
CA THR A 106 -0.54 10.87 -9.66
C THR A 106 -2.02 10.53 -9.59
N GLN A 107 -2.45 9.86 -8.51
CA GLN A 107 -3.85 9.50 -8.35
C GLN A 107 -4.55 10.44 -7.36
N ALA A 108 -4.44 11.73 -7.62
CA ALA A 108 -4.94 12.74 -6.69
C ALA A 108 -6.44 12.61 -6.42
N LYS A 109 -7.21 12.23 -7.42
CA LYS A 109 -8.65 12.10 -7.23
C LYS A 109 -8.97 10.95 -6.28
N PHE A 110 -8.29 9.84 -6.43
CA PHE A 110 -8.49 8.71 -5.53
C PHE A 110 -8.06 9.07 -4.12
N ILE A 111 -6.95 9.79 -3.97
CA ILE A 111 -6.50 10.25 -2.66
C ILE A 111 -7.57 11.11 -2.02
N ALA A 112 -8.11 12.05 -2.76
CA ALA A 112 -9.12 12.96 -2.22
C ALA A 112 -10.39 12.20 -1.81
N GLU A 113 -10.81 11.26 -2.64
CA GLU A 113 -12.00 10.47 -2.32
C GLU A 113 -11.79 9.61 -1.09
N THR A 114 -10.60 9.04 -0.96
CA THR A 114 -10.31 8.20 0.20
C THR A 114 -10.31 9.03 1.46
N LYS A 115 -9.67 10.17 1.43
CA LYS A 115 -9.63 11.04 2.60
C LYS A 115 -11.01 11.52 3.00
N ARG A 116 -11.85 11.79 2.03
CA ARG A 116 -13.21 12.22 2.32
C ARG A 116 -14.01 11.12 3.00
N ARG A 117 -13.80 9.86 2.60
CA ARG A 117 -14.47 8.74 3.23
C ARG A 117 -13.96 8.47 4.62
N MET A 118 -12.68 8.74 4.87
CA MET A 118 -12.12 8.56 6.20
C MET A 118 -12.55 9.64 7.15
N ASN A 119 -12.97 10.77 6.63
CA ASN A 119 -13.46 11.87 7.43
C ASN A 119 -14.77 12.35 6.85
N PRO A 120 -15.82 11.57 7.01
CA PRO A 120 -17.09 11.85 6.32
C PRO A 120 -17.73 13.16 6.76
N GLN A 121 -17.32 13.74 7.88
CA GLN A 121 -17.91 14.99 8.30
C GLN A 121 -17.26 16.18 7.66
N GLY A 122 -16.26 15.93 6.91
CA GLY A 122 -15.64 16.98 6.16
C GLY A 122 -14.89 17.96 6.96
N GLU A 123 -14.55 17.64 8.12
CA GLU A 123 -14.00 18.47 8.87
C GLU A 123 -12.74 18.65 8.67
N LEU A 124 -12.33 19.26 8.61
CA LEU A 124 -11.35 19.50 8.38
C LEU A 124 -10.39 19.54 8.92
N PHE A 125 -10.08 19.10 9.08
CA PHE A 125 -9.10 18.89 9.55
C PHE A 125 -8.34 18.73 8.83
N GLY A 126 -8.48 18.76 8.44
CA GLY A 126 -7.75 18.90 7.81
C GLY A 126 -7.45 18.75 6.88
#